data_f7cdef722d6099840dc380042d9eddcd
#
_entry.id   f7cdef722d6099840dc380042d9eddcd
#
_cell.length_a   1.000
_cell.length_b   1.000
_cell.length_c   1.000
_cell.angle_alpha   90.00
_cell.angle_beta   90.00
_cell.angle_gamma   90.00
#
_symmetry.space_group_name_H-M   'P 1'
#
loop_
_entity.id
_entity.type
_entity.pdbx_description
1 polymer ?
#
loop_
_entity_poly.entity_id
_entity_poly.type
_entity_poly.pdbx_seq_one_letter_code
_entity_poly.pdbx_strand_id
1 'polypeptide(L)'
;METHRAHCLILPYPVQGHINPMLQFAKRLQHEGVKVTFATTKFLFETVDEVSASISVETISDGYNEGANGIVLEIYLPRFQKVGSETLTELVLKLQDSGRPVDCIIYDAFLPWCLDVAKDLGVRAGVFFTQSCAVNNIYNHVHKGLLKLPLEERGVDIPGLPPLLASDLPSFVSNPGLYPATSQLVVHDQMENFEEADWIFFNTFYGLEEEVIHWMAKILPVKTIGPTIPSMYLEKRLEDDKQYGLNLFKPKTNACMSWLNERSINSVVYVSFGSLAKLEVKQMEELAWGLRASSYHFLWVVRESESKKLPKDFVKETFGKGLIISWGPQLDVLAHKSIGCFITHCGWNSTLEALSLGVPMIAMPQWTDQSTNAKFVKDIWKMGIKAQPDENGIVRRDVIGQCISIVMEGEIGQEIRKNAKKWKDLARQALEEGGSSDENTKDFVSKLIQS
;
A
#
# COMPACT_ATOMS: atom_id res chain seq x y z
N MET A 1 -28.85 -30.70 -1.24
CA MET A 1 -27.95 -30.17 -0.20
C MET A 1 -27.26 -28.97 -0.83
N GLU A 2 -27.56 -27.76 -0.36
CA GLU A 2 -26.70 -26.63 -0.76
C GLU A 2 -25.31 -26.91 -0.22
N THR A 3 -24.33 -26.97 -1.09
CA THR A 3 -22.93 -27.09 -0.69
C THR A 3 -22.59 -25.85 0.14
N HIS A 4 -22.15 -26.07 1.37
CA HIS A 4 -21.72 -25.00 2.26
C HIS A 4 -20.63 -24.20 1.53
N ARG A 5 -20.94 -22.93 1.27
CA ARG A 5 -19.99 -21.97 0.70
C ARG A 5 -19.19 -21.36 1.84
N ALA A 6 -17.88 -21.55 1.85
CA ALA A 6 -17.02 -20.94 2.86
C ALA A 6 -17.24 -19.43 2.94
N HIS A 7 -17.20 -18.87 4.15
CA HIS A 7 -17.49 -17.47 4.43
C HIS A 7 -16.32 -16.80 5.16
N CYS A 8 -15.71 -15.79 4.52
CA CYS A 8 -14.67 -14.95 5.13
C CYS A 8 -15.25 -13.61 5.59
N LEU A 9 -14.93 -13.22 6.81
CA LEU A 9 -15.09 -11.85 7.29
C LEU A 9 -13.75 -11.13 7.14
N ILE A 10 -13.71 -9.99 6.43
CA ILE A 10 -12.47 -9.23 6.18
C ILE A 10 -12.56 -7.90 6.91
N LEU A 11 -11.57 -7.62 7.78
CA LEU A 11 -11.51 -6.41 8.59
C LEU A 11 -10.19 -5.66 8.38
N PRO A 12 -10.15 -4.58 7.57
CA PRO A 12 -9.00 -3.72 7.43
C PRO A 12 -8.87 -2.70 8.58
N TYR A 13 -7.66 -2.23 8.82
CA TYR A 13 -7.45 -0.99 9.56
C TYR A 13 -8.10 0.20 8.80
N PRO A 14 -8.79 1.13 9.47
CA PRO A 14 -9.72 2.08 8.83
C PRO A 14 -9.03 3.26 8.13
N VAL A 15 -8.04 2.97 7.29
CA VAL A 15 -7.37 3.96 6.42
C VAL A 15 -7.27 3.43 4.99
N GLN A 16 -7.29 4.32 4.00
CA GLN A 16 -7.34 3.97 2.59
C GLN A 16 -6.24 3.00 2.14
N GLY A 17 -5.01 3.17 2.67
CA GLY A 17 -3.87 2.31 2.34
C GLY A 17 -4.02 0.86 2.77
N HIS A 18 -4.92 0.55 3.68
CA HIS A 18 -5.24 -0.78 4.20
C HIS A 18 -6.55 -1.32 3.61
N ILE A 19 -7.56 -0.46 3.51
CA ILE A 19 -8.88 -0.82 2.95
C ILE A 19 -8.75 -1.29 1.50
N ASN A 20 -8.06 -0.52 0.65
CA ASN A 20 -7.98 -0.80 -0.78
C ASN A 20 -7.39 -2.19 -1.08
N PRO A 21 -6.20 -2.56 -0.58
CA PRO A 21 -5.63 -3.88 -0.86
C PRO A 21 -6.48 -5.03 -0.33
N MET A 22 -7.06 -4.90 0.87
CA MET A 22 -7.90 -5.95 1.44
C MET A 22 -9.24 -6.09 0.72
N LEU A 23 -9.81 -4.99 0.20
CA LEU A 23 -11.00 -5.05 -0.63
C LEU A 23 -10.72 -5.73 -1.99
N GLN A 24 -9.56 -5.50 -2.58
CA GLN A 24 -9.16 -6.21 -3.80
C GLN A 24 -8.96 -7.71 -3.56
N PHE A 25 -8.39 -8.09 -2.43
CA PHE A 25 -8.31 -9.50 -2.04
C PHE A 25 -9.70 -10.10 -1.80
N ALA A 26 -10.60 -9.37 -1.15
CA ALA A 26 -12.02 -9.75 -0.96
C ALA A 26 -12.71 -10.09 -2.29
N LYS A 27 -12.53 -9.26 -3.32
CA LYS A 27 -13.08 -9.51 -4.66
C LYS A 27 -12.53 -10.77 -5.31
N ARG A 28 -11.24 -11.06 -5.15
CA ARG A 28 -10.63 -12.29 -5.65
C ARG A 28 -11.15 -13.53 -4.94
N LEU A 29 -11.29 -13.49 -3.62
CA LEU A 29 -11.90 -14.58 -2.85
C LEU A 29 -13.34 -14.85 -3.30
N GLN A 30 -14.10 -13.78 -3.56
CA GLN A 30 -15.47 -13.89 -4.07
C GLN A 30 -15.49 -14.53 -5.47
N HIS A 31 -14.56 -14.19 -6.34
CA HIS A 31 -14.40 -14.82 -7.66
C HIS A 31 -14.12 -16.32 -7.55
N GLU A 32 -13.32 -16.72 -6.57
CA GLU A 32 -13.04 -18.15 -6.26
C GLU A 32 -14.21 -18.84 -5.51
N GLY A 33 -15.36 -18.18 -5.41
CA GLY A 33 -16.59 -18.77 -4.86
C GLY A 33 -16.76 -18.65 -3.34
N VAL A 34 -15.85 -17.97 -2.65
CA VAL A 34 -15.98 -17.70 -1.21
C VAL A 34 -17.03 -16.61 -0.98
N LYS A 35 -17.89 -16.78 0.01
CA LYS A 35 -18.74 -15.70 0.50
C LYS A 35 -17.89 -14.71 1.30
N VAL A 36 -18.05 -13.43 1.05
CA VAL A 36 -17.28 -12.40 1.74
C VAL A 36 -18.19 -11.39 2.41
N THR A 37 -17.93 -11.13 3.70
CA THR A 37 -18.43 -9.96 4.43
C THR A 37 -17.25 -9.04 4.71
N PHE A 38 -17.32 -7.81 4.22
CA PHE A 38 -16.31 -6.78 4.48
C PHE A 38 -16.78 -5.91 5.65
N ALA A 39 -16.04 -5.94 6.75
CA ALA A 39 -16.35 -5.14 7.94
C ALA A 39 -15.56 -3.85 7.93
N THR A 40 -16.19 -2.74 8.31
CA THR A 40 -15.54 -1.43 8.45
C THR A 40 -16.08 -0.68 9.65
N THR A 41 -15.48 0.47 10.02
CA THR A 41 -16.03 1.28 11.11
C THR A 41 -17.32 2.00 10.67
N LYS A 42 -18.21 2.27 11.63
CA LYS A 42 -19.48 2.96 11.38
C LYS A 42 -19.26 4.31 10.68
N PHE A 43 -18.29 5.09 11.15
CA PHE A 43 -17.96 6.39 10.55
C PHE A 43 -17.59 6.27 9.08
N LEU A 44 -16.72 5.31 8.73
CA LEU A 44 -16.32 5.12 7.33
C LEU A 44 -17.48 4.64 6.47
N PHE A 45 -18.29 3.73 6.96
CA PHE A 45 -19.47 3.23 6.23
C PHE A 45 -20.42 4.36 5.84
N GLU A 46 -20.66 5.33 6.74
CA GLU A 46 -21.53 6.47 6.48
C GLU A 46 -20.91 7.52 5.53
N THR A 47 -19.57 7.53 5.41
CA THR A 47 -18.86 8.52 4.58
C THR A 47 -18.56 8.04 3.17
N VAL A 48 -18.78 6.74 2.89
CA VAL A 48 -18.43 6.12 1.61
C VAL A 48 -19.66 5.98 0.72
N ASP A 49 -19.58 6.60 -0.47
CA ASP A 49 -20.52 6.38 -1.57
C ASP A 49 -20.25 4.99 -2.19
N GLU A 50 -21.15 4.03 -2.03
CA GLU A 50 -21.21 2.69 -2.63
C GLU A 50 -19.93 1.80 -2.58
N VAL A 51 -19.98 0.74 -1.81
CA VAL A 51 -19.16 -0.46 -2.02
C VAL A 51 -19.75 -1.27 -3.18
N SER A 52 -18.89 -1.97 -3.94
CA SER A 52 -19.36 -2.89 -5.01
C SER A 52 -20.61 -3.67 -4.56
N ALA A 53 -21.67 -3.64 -5.34
CA ALA A 53 -22.96 -4.28 -5.03
C ALA A 53 -22.87 -5.80 -4.74
N SER A 54 -21.73 -6.42 -5.03
CA SER A 54 -21.47 -7.84 -4.86
C SER A 54 -20.91 -8.23 -3.48
N ILE A 55 -20.33 -7.30 -2.71
CA ILE A 55 -19.71 -7.57 -1.40
C ILE A 55 -20.65 -7.08 -0.28
N SER A 56 -21.03 -7.97 0.62
CA SER A 56 -21.78 -7.59 1.82
C SER A 56 -20.92 -6.76 2.75
N VAL A 57 -21.40 -5.58 3.14
CA VAL A 57 -20.70 -4.72 4.09
C VAL A 57 -21.42 -4.69 5.41
N GLU A 58 -20.68 -4.88 6.48
CA GLU A 58 -21.17 -4.80 7.87
C GLU A 58 -20.27 -3.82 8.64
N THR A 59 -20.74 -3.36 9.79
CA THR A 59 -20.00 -2.37 10.58
C THR A 59 -19.67 -2.87 11.97
N ILE A 60 -18.48 -2.46 12.44
CA ILE A 60 -18.07 -2.51 13.85
C ILE A 60 -17.89 -1.09 14.37
N SER A 61 -17.64 -0.93 15.66
CA SER A 61 -17.30 0.37 16.25
C SER A 61 -15.83 0.39 16.66
N ASP A 62 -15.14 1.49 16.33
CA ASP A 62 -13.83 1.81 16.87
C ASP A 62 -13.90 2.66 18.15
N GLY A 63 -15.12 2.87 18.67
CA GLY A 63 -15.39 3.75 19.79
C GLY A 63 -15.56 5.23 19.42
N TYR A 64 -15.48 5.57 18.13
CA TYR A 64 -15.59 6.93 17.59
C TYR A 64 -16.54 6.98 16.39
N ASN A 65 -17.79 6.63 16.61
CA ASN A 65 -18.79 6.49 15.54
C ASN A 65 -19.04 7.78 14.71
N GLU A 66 -18.72 8.95 15.28
CA GLU A 66 -18.81 10.26 14.58
C GLU A 66 -17.47 10.72 14.00
N GLY A 67 -16.44 9.86 14.05
CA GLY A 67 -15.09 10.12 13.57
C GLY A 67 -14.09 10.43 14.68
N ALA A 68 -12.82 10.08 14.44
CA ALA A 68 -11.72 10.21 15.38
C ALA A 68 -10.82 11.43 15.09
N ASN A 69 -11.34 12.46 14.43
CA ASN A 69 -10.58 13.64 14.08
C ASN A 69 -9.96 14.32 15.31
N GLY A 70 -8.62 14.51 15.29
CA GLY A 70 -7.89 15.14 16.40
C GLY A 70 -7.57 14.20 17.56
N ILE A 71 -7.98 12.95 17.52
CA ILE A 71 -7.61 11.93 18.52
C ILE A 71 -6.22 11.40 18.18
N VAL A 72 -5.32 11.42 19.17
CA VAL A 72 -3.96 10.87 19.01
C VAL A 72 -3.97 9.35 19.11
N LEU A 73 -3.01 8.69 18.44
CA LEU A 73 -2.98 7.23 18.35
C LEU A 73 -2.88 6.53 19.72
N GLU A 74 -2.18 7.13 20.67
CA GLU A 74 -2.06 6.62 22.04
C GLU A 74 -3.41 6.46 22.76
N ILE A 75 -4.41 7.25 22.38
CA ILE A 75 -5.78 7.18 22.91
C ILE A 75 -6.66 6.33 22.00
N TYR A 76 -6.48 6.46 20.67
CA TYR A 76 -7.29 5.78 19.69
C TYR A 76 -7.11 4.26 19.73
N LEU A 77 -5.87 3.76 19.69
CA LEU A 77 -5.59 2.33 19.56
C LEU A 77 -6.14 1.48 20.72
N PRO A 78 -5.91 1.82 22.01
CA PRO A 78 -6.48 1.04 23.11
C PRO A 78 -8.02 1.05 23.14
N ARG A 79 -8.63 2.18 22.74
CA ARG A 79 -10.08 2.26 22.64
C ARG A 79 -10.60 1.42 21.49
N PHE A 80 -9.97 1.48 20.33
CA PHE A 80 -10.35 0.65 19.18
C PHE A 80 -10.20 -0.84 19.51
N GLN A 81 -9.10 -1.25 20.15
CA GLN A 81 -8.93 -2.63 20.61
C GLN A 81 -10.11 -3.06 21.49
N LYS A 82 -10.46 -2.29 22.52
CA LYS A 82 -11.53 -2.64 23.44
C LYS A 82 -12.90 -2.71 22.77
N VAL A 83 -13.33 -1.62 22.15
CA VAL A 83 -14.67 -1.52 21.55
C VAL A 83 -14.77 -2.35 20.27
N GLY A 84 -13.67 -2.41 19.51
CA GLY A 84 -13.57 -3.20 18.29
C GLY A 84 -13.70 -4.70 18.57
N SER A 85 -13.04 -5.23 19.60
CA SER A 85 -13.17 -6.64 20.00
C SER A 85 -14.59 -6.98 20.39
N GLU A 86 -15.23 -6.16 21.22
CA GLU A 86 -16.62 -6.34 21.65
C GLU A 86 -17.56 -6.38 20.44
N THR A 87 -17.47 -5.37 19.56
CA THR A 87 -18.38 -5.25 18.41
C THR A 87 -18.08 -6.20 17.26
N LEU A 88 -16.83 -6.67 17.11
CA LEU A 88 -16.48 -7.75 16.19
C LEU A 88 -17.09 -9.08 16.66
N THR A 89 -17.01 -9.38 17.95
CA THR A 89 -17.64 -10.56 18.56
C THR A 89 -19.15 -10.54 18.31
N GLU A 90 -19.82 -9.41 18.59
CA GLU A 90 -21.25 -9.24 18.34
C GLU A 90 -21.61 -9.45 16.86
N LEU A 91 -20.79 -8.93 15.94
CA LEU A 91 -20.99 -9.09 14.50
C LEU A 91 -20.88 -10.56 14.07
N VAL A 92 -19.86 -11.29 14.51
CA VAL A 92 -19.69 -12.71 14.16
C VAL A 92 -20.85 -13.55 14.67
N LEU A 93 -21.30 -13.35 15.92
CA LEU A 93 -22.47 -14.03 16.49
C LEU A 93 -23.75 -13.69 15.73
N LYS A 94 -24.00 -12.41 15.41
CA LYS A 94 -25.13 -11.98 14.57
C LYS A 94 -25.14 -12.69 13.21
N LEU A 95 -23.97 -12.81 12.57
CA LEU A 95 -23.85 -13.51 11.29
C LEU A 95 -24.17 -14.99 11.43
N GLN A 96 -23.69 -15.65 12.47
CA GLN A 96 -24.01 -17.03 12.79
C GLN A 96 -25.51 -17.25 13.01
N ASP A 97 -26.15 -16.44 13.84
CA ASP A 97 -27.58 -16.51 14.13
C ASP A 97 -28.47 -16.26 12.90
N SER A 98 -27.98 -15.49 11.95
CA SER A 98 -28.65 -15.24 10.66
C SER A 98 -28.42 -16.32 9.60
N GLY A 99 -27.82 -17.46 9.96
CA GLY A 99 -27.49 -18.55 9.03
C GLY A 99 -26.33 -18.25 8.08
N ARG A 100 -25.47 -17.33 8.46
CA ARG A 100 -24.24 -16.94 7.72
C ARG A 100 -23.00 -17.13 8.60
N PRO A 101 -22.69 -18.35 9.09
CA PRO A 101 -21.53 -18.55 9.94
C PRO A 101 -20.26 -18.11 9.23
N VAL A 102 -19.30 -17.58 10.01
CA VAL A 102 -17.98 -17.14 9.53
C VAL A 102 -17.00 -18.28 9.73
N ASP A 103 -16.33 -18.74 8.66
CA ASP A 103 -15.32 -19.80 8.70
C ASP A 103 -13.92 -19.25 8.93
N CYS A 104 -13.67 -18.00 8.53
CA CYS A 104 -12.36 -17.35 8.70
C CYS A 104 -12.50 -15.84 8.85
N ILE A 105 -11.77 -15.27 9.81
CA ILE A 105 -11.59 -13.81 9.93
C ILE A 105 -10.23 -13.46 9.31
N ILE A 106 -10.25 -12.66 8.23
CA ILE A 106 -9.03 -12.10 7.64
C ILE A 106 -8.89 -10.67 8.14
N TYR A 107 -7.87 -10.42 8.95
CA TYR A 107 -7.70 -9.14 9.64
C TYR A 107 -6.39 -8.45 9.26
N ASP A 108 -6.41 -7.13 9.30
CA ASP A 108 -5.23 -6.30 9.10
C ASP A 108 -4.23 -6.51 10.24
N ALA A 109 -2.96 -6.61 9.93
CA ALA A 109 -1.90 -6.81 10.91
C ALA A 109 -1.84 -5.70 11.99
N PHE A 110 -2.41 -4.52 11.72
CA PHE A 110 -2.55 -3.45 12.72
C PHE A 110 -3.68 -3.69 13.74
N LEU A 111 -4.40 -4.81 13.63
CA LEU A 111 -5.49 -5.22 14.51
C LEU A 111 -5.20 -6.59 15.15
N PRO A 112 -4.07 -6.77 15.85
CA PRO A 112 -3.64 -8.09 16.37
C PRO A 112 -4.68 -8.73 17.32
N TRP A 113 -5.48 -7.92 18.03
CA TRP A 113 -6.57 -8.36 18.89
C TRP A 113 -7.67 -9.16 18.16
N CYS A 114 -7.77 -9.06 16.83
CA CYS A 114 -8.71 -9.86 16.04
C CYS A 114 -8.41 -11.36 16.13
N LEU A 115 -7.14 -11.74 16.29
CA LEU A 115 -6.76 -13.13 16.48
C LEU A 115 -7.34 -13.69 17.78
N ASP A 116 -7.31 -12.92 18.86
CA ASP A 116 -7.87 -13.34 20.15
C ASP A 116 -9.37 -13.54 20.03
N VAL A 117 -10.09 -12.60 19.38
CA VAL A 117 -11.52 -12.73 19.10
C VAL A 117 -11.83 -13.98 18.26
N ALA A 118 -11.04 -14.25 17.23
CA ALA A 118 -11.21 -15.42 16.38
C ALA A 118 -11.05 -16.72 17.19
N LYS A 119 -10.02 -16.81 18.04
CA LYS A 119 -9.76 -17.95 18.92
C LYS A 119 -10.88 -18.18 19.93
N ASP A 120 -11.35 -17.11 20.59
CA ASP A 120 -12.44 -17.18 21.56
C ASP A 120 -13.74 -17.69 20.95
N LEU A 121 -13.97 -17.39 19.66
CA LEU A 121 -15.14 -17.84 18.90
C LEU A 121 -14.94 -19.19 18.19
N GLY A 122 -13.73 -19.76 18.23
CA GLY A 122 -13.40 -20.99 17.51
C GLY A 122 -13.41 -20.82 15.98
N VAL A 123 -13.16 -19.60 15.49
CA VAL A 123 -13.08 -19.25 14.07
C VAL A 123 -11.61 -19.17 13.65
N ARG A 124 -11.29 -19.67 12.45
CA ARG A 124 -9.93 -19.56 11.91
C ARG A 124 -9.56 -18.11 11.59
N ALA A 125 -8.27 -17.83 11.58
CA ALA A 125 -7.76 -16.47 11.41
C ALA A 125 -6.66 -16.39 10.35
N GLY A 126 -6.73 -15.35 9.51
CA GLY A 126 -5.68 -14.97 8.56
C GLY A 126 -5.24 -13.53 8.78
N VAL A 127 -3.95 -13.32 9.06
CA VAL A 127 -3.39 -11.97 9.16
C VAL A 127 -2.99 -11.47 7.77
N PHE A 128 -3.31 -10.21 7.48
CA PHE A 128 -3.00 -9.56 6.20
C PHE A 128 -2.03 -8.39 6.40
N PHE A 129 -0.84 -8.50 5.81
CA PHE A 129 0.17 -7.44 5.81
C PHE A 129 0.06 -6.59 4.55
N THR A 130 -0.15 -5.29 4.75
CA THR A 130 -0.23 -4.26 3.68
C THR A 130 1.13 -3.65 3.34
N GLN A 131 2.22 -4.28 3.77
CA GLN A 131 3.61 -3.90 3.56
C GLN A 131 4.39 -5.02 2.85
N SER A 132 5.63 -4.74 2.41
CA SER A 132 6.52 -5.73 1.78
C SER A 132 6.99 -6.80 2.77
N CYS A 133 7.33 -8.00 2.28
CA CYS A 133 7.99 -9.02 3.07
C CYS A 133 9.35 -8.52 3.61
N ALA A 134 10.07 -7.73 2.84
CA ALA A 134 11.34 -7.15 3.26
C ALA A 134 11.18 -6.27 4.50
N VAL A 135 10.21 -5.37 4.50
CA VAL A 135 9.91 -4.49 5.64
C VAL A 135 9.42 -5.29 6.85
N ASN A 136 8.52 -6.25 6.62
CA ASN A 136 8.06 -7.14 7.69
C ASN A 136 9.22 -7.90 8.34
N ASN A 137 10.13 -8.43 7.55
CA ASN A 137 11.31 -9.14 8.04
C ASN A 137 12.21 -8.25 8.91
N ILE A 138 12.40 -6.97 8.52
CA ILE A 138 13.13 -6.00 9.33
C ILE A 138 12.44 -5.78 10.68
N TYR A 139 11.14 -5.51 10.69
CA TYR A 139 10.38 -5.29 11.92
C TYR A 139 10.38 -6.51 12.83
N ASN A 140 10.22 -7.71 12.27
CA ASN A 140 10.27 -8.96 13.03
C ASN A 140 11.64 -9.19 13.68
N HIS A 141 12.75 -8.84 13.00
CA HIS A 141 14.09 -8.91 13.58
C HIS A 141 14.28 -7.93 14.74
N VAL A 142 13.71 -6.72 14.66
CA VAL A 142 13.71 -5.76 15.77
C VAL A 142 12.85 -6.28 16.92
N HIS A 143 11.62 -6.71 16.65
CA HIS A 143 10.69 -7.23 17.65
C HIS A 143 11.28 -8.42 18.44
N LYS A 144 11.94 -9.34 17.74
CA LYS A 144 12.61 -10.50 18.37
C LYS A 144 13.96 -10.19 19.01
N GLY A 145 14.41 -8.93 18.98
CA GLY A 145 15.70 -8.51 19.53
C GLY A 145 16.92 -9.02 18.76
N LEU A 146 16.72 -9.55 17.55
CA LEU A 146 17.79 -10.00 16.65
C LEU A 146 18.52 -8.79 16.01
N LEU A 147 17.79 -7.72 15.77
CA LEU A 147 18.34 -6.41 15.40
C LEU A 147 18.12 -5.45 16.57
N LYS A 148 19.23 -5.08 17.24
CA LYS A 148 19.18 -4.19 18.41
C LYS A 148 19.13 -2.72 18.00
N LEU A 149 18.34 -1.93 18.74
CA LEU A 149 18.25 -0.49 18.59
C LEU A 149 18.79 0.23 19.84
N PRO A 150 19.43 1.41 19.71
CA PRO A 150 19.78 2.07 18.45
C PRO A 150 20.82 1.29 17.67
N LEU A 151 20.85 1.49 16.33
CA LEU A 151 21.82 0.81 15.46
C LEU A 151 23.25 1.26 15.80
N GLU A 152 24.13 0.30 16.10
CA GLU A 152 25.54 0.56 16.40
C GLU A 152 26.39 0.65 15.14
N GLU A 153 25.99 -0.07 14.07
CA GLU A 153 26.73 -0.17 12.83
C GLU A 153 26.02 0.61 11.70
N ARG A 154 26.80 1.08 10.73
CA ARG A 154 26.27 1.76 9.54
C ARG A 154 25.56 0.80 8.59
N GLY A 155 25.94 -0.48 8.61
CA GLY A 155 25.37 -1.54 7.76
C GLY A 155 24.64 -2.57 8.60
N VAL A 156 23.57 -3.15 8.01
CA VAL A 156 22.74 -4.18 8.63
C VAL A 156 22.62 -5.34 7.66
N ASP A 157 22.89 -6.54 8.16
CA ASP A 157 22.73 -7.80 7.43
C ASP A 157 21.56 -8.58 8.02
N ILE A 158 20.51 -8.77 7.24
CA ILE A 158 19.30 -9.49 7.62
C ILE A 158 19.08 -10.62 6.62
N PRO A 159 18.87 -11.85 7.05
CA PRO A 159 18.67 -12.98 6.15
C PRO A 159 17.57 -12.76 5.12
N GLY A 160 17.86 -13.08 3.86
CA GLY A 160 16.93 -12.88 2.74
C GLY A 160 16.84 -11.43 2.22
N LEU A 161 17.58 -10.49 2.80
CA LEU A 161 17.64 -9.11 2.33
C LEU A 161 19.02 -8.78 1.76
N PRO A 162 19.10 -7.82 0.82
CA PRO A 162 20.40 -7.28 0.39
C PRO A 162 21.04 -6.52 1.55
N PRO A 163 22.37 -6.26 1.50
CA PRO A 163 23.01 -5.40 2.48
C PRO A 163 22.35 -4.03 2.56
N LEU A 164 21.95 -3.61 3.75
CA LEU A 164 21.22 -2.37 4.01
C LEU A 164 22.09 -1.40 4.82
N LEU A 165 22.04 -0.13 4.47
CA LEU A 165 22.55 0.94 5.33
C LEU A 165 21.45 1.36 6.32
N ALA A 166 21.82 2.00 7.42
CA ALA A 166 20.87 2.56 8.37
C ALA A 166 19.84 3.49 7.69
N SER A 167 20.27 4.24 6.66
CA SER A 167 19.41 5.12 5.85
C SER A 167 18.44 4.38 4.89
N ASP A 168 18.61 3.09 4.71
CA ASP A 168 17.74 2.25 3.88
C ASP A 168 16.69 1.53 4.72
N LEU A 169 16.81 1.54 6.06
CA LEU A 169 15.85 0.93 6.96
C LEU A 169 14.60 1.81 7.12
N PRO A 170 13.46 1.20 7.51
CA PRO A 170 12.27 1.97 7.87
C PRO A 170 12.57 3.01 8.94
N SER A 171 11.91 4.17 8.88
CA SER A 171 12.20 5.29 9.77
C SER A 171 12.01 4.97 11.26
N PHE A 172 11.10 4.05 11.59
CA PHE A 172 10.85 3.61 12.97
C PHE A 172 12.00 2.73 13.53
N VAL A 173 12.83 2.19 12.66
CA VAL A 173 14.01 1.40 13.02
C VAL A 173 15.26 2.29 13.03
N SER A 174 15.43 3.12 12.00
CA SER A 174 16.57 4.03 11.91
C SER A 174 16.49 5.22 12.89
N ASN A 175 15.27 5.59 13.30
CA ASN A 175 15.01 6.67 14.26
C ASN A 175 13.85 6.32 15.21
N PRO A 176 14.05 5.39 16.16
CA PRO A 176 12.99 4.82 17.00
C PRO A 176 12.31 5.82 17.96
N GLY A 177 12.88 7.01 18.18
CA GLY A 177 12.27 8.08 18.98
C GLY A 177 11.21 8.89 18.24
N LEU A 178 11.11 8.74 16.92
CA LEU A 178 10.12 9.43 16.11
C LEU A 178 8.77 8.68 16.14
N TYR A 179 7.68 9.38 16.46
CA TYR A 179 6.32 8.80 16.45
C TYR A 179 6.15 7.54 17.34
N PRO A 180 6.29 7.65 18.68
CA PRO A 180 6.37 6.48 19.57
C PRO A 180 5.19 5.51 19.43
N ALA A 181 3.94 5.99 19.39
CA ALA A 181 2.76 5.13 19.27
C ALA A 181 2.70 4.40 17.92
N THR A 182 3.05 5.09 16.83
CA THR A 182 3.11 4.46 15.51
C THR A 182 4.25 3.43 15.45
N SER A 183 5.39 3.74 16.03
CA SER A 183 6.53 2.81 16.15
C SER A 183 6.13 1.58 16.96
N GLN A 184 5.44 1.74 18.08
CA GLN A 184 4.94 0.64 18.90
C GLN A 184 3.99 -0.27 18.08
N LEU A 185 2.99 0.32 17.40
CA LEU A 185 2.06 -0.42 16.56
C LEU A 185 2.77 -1.20 15.44
N VAL A 186 3.67 -0.51 14.70
CA VAL A 186 4.24 -1.05 13.46
C VAL A 186 5.40 -2.02 13.72
N VAL A 187 6.20 -1.80 14.77
CA VAL A 187 7.39 -2.61 15.04
C VAL A 187 7.10 -3.73 16.04
N HIS A 188 6.15 -3.52 16.96
CA HIS A 188 5.90 -4.46 18.05
C HIS A 188 4.50 -5.08 17.99
N ASP A 189 3.44 -4.29 18.08
CA ASP A 189 2.08 -4.84 18.25
C ASP A 189 1.65 -5.75 17.09
N GLN A 190 1.90 -5.34 15.83
CA GLN A 190 1.58 -6.18 14.66
C GLN A 190 2.42 -7.48 14.58
N MET A 191 3.52 -7.57 15.35
CA MET A 191 4.42 -8.73 15.39
C MET A 191 4.17 -9.63 16.59
N GLU A 192 3.29 -9.27 17.52
CA GLU A 192 3.15 -9.95 18.81
C GLU A 192 2.64 -11.39 18.66
N ASN A 193 1.59 -11.61 17.86
CA ASN A 193 0.90 -12.90 17.78
C ASN A 193 0.65 -13.40 16.34
N PHE A 194 1.14 -12.70 15.31
CA PHE A 194 0.82 -13.04 13.92
C PHE A 194 1.24 -14.46 13.51
N GLU A 195 2.27 -15.02 14.16
CA GLU A 195 2.76 -16.38 13.90
C GLU A 195 1.76 -17.48 14.33
N GLU A 196 0.78 -17.12 15.17
CA GLU A 196 -0.26 -18.03 15.66
C GLU A 196 -1.52 -18.03 14.77
N ALA A 197 -1.57 -17.15 13.74
CA ALA A 197 -2.65 -17.16 12.76
C ALA A 197 -2.54 -18.38 11.83
N ASP A 198 -3.68 -18.92 11.38
CA ASP A 198 -3.72 -20.07 10.47
C ASP A 198 -3.12 -19.74 9.11
N TRP A 199 -3.18 -18.48 8.68
CA TRP A 199 -2.61 -17.97 7.43
C TRP A 199 -1.98 -16.59 7.60
N ILE A 200 -0.84 -16.41 6.89
CA ILE A 200 -0.12 -15.13 6.87
C ILE A 200 -0.06 -14.64 5.42
N PHE A 201 -0.84 -13.61 5.11
CA PHE A 201 -0.96 -13.03 3.78
C PHE A 201 -0.11 -11.77 3.63
N PHE A 202 0.60 -11.67 2.49
CA PHE A 202 1.35 -10.48 2.13
C PHE A 202 0.86 -9.92 0.80
N ASN A 203 0.64 -8.60 0.76
CA ASN A 203 0.37 -7.87 -0.48
C ASN A 203 1.66 -7.68 -1.28
N THR A 204 2.17 -8.76 -1.79
CA THR A 204 3.32 -8.85 -2.70
C THR A 204 3.18 -10.09 -3.58
N PHE A 205 4.08 -10.34 -4.51
CA PHE A 205 4.13 -11.59 -5.29
C PHE A 205 5.52 -12.22 -5.23
N TYR A 206 5.58 -13.54 -5.38
CA TYR A 206 6.79 -14.33 -5.15
C TYR A 206 8.01 -13.78 -5.91
N GLY A 207 7.89 -13.56 -7.21
CA GLY A 207 9.01 -13.08 -8.05
C GLY A 207 9.49 -11.67 -7.74
N LEU A 208 8.76 -10.87 -6.95
CA LEU A 208 9.17 -9.54 -6.56
C LEU A 208 10.17 -9.54 -5.40
N GLU A 209 9.98 -10.47 -4.45
CA GLU A 209 10.71 -10.54 -3.19
C GLU A 209 11.20 -11.99 -2.91
N GLU A 210 11.61 -12.72 -3.95
CA GLU A 210 11.88 -14.15 -3.93
C GLU A 210 12.82 -14.57 -2.78
N GLU A 211 13.95 -13.87 -2.59
CA GLU A 211 14.95 -14.23 -1.59
C GLU A 211 14.41 -14.14 -0.15
N VAL A 212 13.72 -13.06 0.18
CA VAL A 212 13.17 -12.87 1.52
C VAL A 212 11.98 -13.81 1.76
N ILE A 213 11.11 -14.01 0.76
CA ILE A 213 9.99 -14.93 0.84
C ILE A 213 10.50 -16.37 1.04
N HIS A 214 11.53 -16.77 0.27
CA HIS A 214 12.14 -18.08 0.43
C HIS A 214 12.75 -18.28 1.83
N TRP A 215 13.34 -17.24 2.42
CA TRP A 215 13.84 -17.30 3.79
C TRP A 215 12.70 -17.37 4.80
N MET A 216 11.70 -16.50 4.70
CA MET A 216 10.54 -16.49 5.60
C MET A 216 9.74 -17.79 5.56
N ALA A 217 9.59 -18.39 4.39
CA ALA A 217 8.84 -19.63 4.20
C ALA A 217 9.46 -20.85 4.91
N LYS A 218 10.71 -20.76 5.39
CA LYS A 218 11.34 -21.81 6.23
C LYS A 218 10.82 -21.81 7.67
N ILE A 219 10.25 -20.69 8.11
CA ILE A 219 9.86 -20.49 9.50
C ILE A 219 8.37 -20.11 9.66
N LEU A 220 7.71 -19.66 8.59
CA LEU A 220 6.33 -19.16 8.60
C LEU A 220 5.56 -19.63 7.37
N PRO A 221 4.25 -19.89 7.47
CA PRO A 221 3.39 -20.28 6.34
C PRO A 221 2.99 -19.06 5.48
N VAL A 222 3.98 -18.37 4.93
CA VAL A 222 3.78 -17.14 4.13
C VAL A 222 3.02 -17.43 2.85
N LYS A 223 2.01 -16.62 2.56
CA LYS A 223 1.23 -16.60 1.32
C LYS A 223 1.30 -15.22 0.67
N THR A 224 1.96 -15.12 -0.48
CA THR A 224 1.94 -13.90 -1.29
C THR A 224 0.68 -13.91 -2.17
N ILE A 225 -0.15 -12.86 -2.07
CA ILE A 225 -1.45 -12.80 -2.76
C ILE A 225 -1.61 -11.54 -3.63
N GLY A 226 -0.56 -10.73 -3.70
CA GLY A 226 -0.53 -9.48 -4.45
C GLY A 226 -0.01 -9.63 -5.90
N PRO A 227 0.06 -8.50 -6.60
CA PRO A 227 -0.36 -7.17 -6.17
C PRO A 227 -1.89 -7.05 -6.09
N THR A 228 -2.40 -6.47 -5.02
CA THR A 228 -3.85 -6.29 -4.83
C THR A 228 -4.31 -4.97 -5.45
N ILE A 229 -4.32 -4.91 -6.76
CA ILE A 229 -4.90 -3.83 -7.55
C ILE A 229 -6.01 -4.40 -8.46
N PRO A 230 -6.93 -3.56 -8.96
CA PRO A 230 -8.05 -4.06 -9.77
C PRO A 230 -7.60 -4.87 -10.99
N SER A 231 -8.26 -5.98 -11.22
CA SER A 231 -7.96 -6.94 -12.29
C SER A 231 -7.93 -6.31 -13.68
N MET A 232 -8.74 -5.27 -13.91
CA MET A 232 -8.76 -4.57 -15.22
C MET A 232 -7.41 -3.99 -15.63
N TYR A 233 -6.52 -3.69 -14.67
CA TYR A 233 -5.19 -3.13 -14.95
C TYR A 233 -4.12 -4.22 -15.17
N LEU A 234 -4.41 -5.47 -14.80
CA LEU A 234 -3.47 -6.60 -14.82
C LEU A 234 -3.97 -7.73 -15.72
N GLU A 235 -4.54 -8.78 -15.12
CA GLU A 235 -4.92 -10.03 -15.76
C GLU A 235 -6.30 -10.00 -16.41
N LYS A 236 -7.15 -9.04 -16.07
CA LYS A 236 -8.49 -8.79 -16.64
C LYS A 236 -9.48 -9.95 -16.48
N ARG A 237 -9.33 -10.76 -15.45
CA ARG A 237 -10.21 -11.93 -15.19
C ARG A 237 -11.49 -11.57 -14.47
N LEU A 238 -11.49 -10.49 -13.68
CA LEU A 238 -12.66 -10.00 -12.97
C LEU A 238 -13.36 -8.95 -13.84
N GLU A 239 -14.51 -9.33 -14.41
CA GLU A 239 -15.35 -8.42 -15.18
C GLU A 239 -15.81 -7.26 -14.28
N ASP A 240 -15.83 -6.04 -14.80
CA ASP A 240 -16.24 -4.81 -14.10
C ASP A 240 -15.42 -4.41 -12.86
N ASP A 241 -14.28 -5.07 -12.56
CA ASP A 241 -13.40 -4.66 -11.49
C ASP A 241 -12.59 -3.40 -11.87
N LYS A 242 -13.26 -2.26 -11.85
CA LYS A 242 -12.71 -0.93 -12.16
C LYS A 242 -12.41 -0.09 -10.92
N GLN A 243 -13.09 -0.39 -9.82
CA GLN A 243 -12.95 0.39 -8.60
C GLN A 243 -11.86 -0.19 -7.71
N TYR A 244 -10.88 0.66 -7.34
CA TYR A 244 -9.76 0.23 -6.50
C TYR A 244 -10.20 -0.04 -5.06
N GLY A 245 -11.08 0.76 -4.51
CA GLY A 245 -11.50 0.65 -3.13
C GLY A 245 -12.57 1.65 -2.77
N LEU A 246 -12.64 1.99 -1.48
CA LEU A 246 -13.51 3.04 -1.01
C LEU A 246 -12.90 4.41 -1.34
N ASN A 247 -13.67 5.26 -2.03
CA ASN A 247 -13.23 6.60 -2.35
C ASN A 247 -13.41 7.54 -1.14
N LEU A 248 -12.43 7.56 -0.23
CA LEU A 248 -12.42 8.52 0.90
C LEU A 248 -12.23 9.97 0.42
N PHE A 249 -11.75 10.17 -0.81
CA PHE A 249 -11.56 11.46 -1.43
C PHE A 249 -12.19 11.45 -2.83
N LYS A 250 -12.89 12.52 -3.22
CA LYS A 250 -13.51 12.63 -4.55
C LYS A 250 -12.46 12.98 -5.61
N PRO A 251 -12.12 12.06 -6.54
CA PRO A 251 -11.12 12.35 -7.57
C PRO A 251 -11.66 13.28 -8.65
N LYS A 252 -10.80 14.17 -9.16
CA LYS A 252 -11.09 15.02 -10.33
C LYS A 252 -10.81 14.27 -11.65
N THR A 253 -11.46 13.12 -11.84
CA THR A 253 -11.15 12.15 -12.89
C THR A 253 -11.25 12.76 -14.29
N ASN A 254 -12.38 13.39 -14.65
CA ASN A 254 -12.61 13.88 -16.02
C ASN A 254 -11.60 14.93 -16.44
N ALA A 255 -11.33 15.94 -15.60
CA ALA A 255 -10.38 17.00 -15.92
C ALA A 255 -8.94 16.47 -16.07
N CYS A 256 -8.57 15.54 -15.20
CA CYS A 256 -7.26 14.88 -15.20
C CYS A 256 -7.04 14.07 -16.48
N MET A 257 -7.96 13.17 -16.80
CA MET A 257 -7.85 12.29 -17.97
C MET A 257 -7.94 13.06 -19.29
N SER A 258 -8.79 14.07 -19.38
CA SER A 258 -8.85 14.94 -20.57
C SER A 258 -7.52 15.66 -20.80
N TRP A 259 -6.92 16.21 -19.75
CA TRP A 259 -5.62 16.86 -19.85
C TRP A 259 -4.50 15.89 -20.29
N LEU A 260 -4.47 14.67 -19.74
CA LEU A 260 -3.50 13.65 -20.13
C LEU A 260 -3.65 13.21 -21.59
N ASN A 261 -4.89 13.09 -22.08
CA ASN A 261 -5.17 12.69 -23.48
C ASN A 261 -4.59 13.66 -24.52
N GLU A 262 -4.39 14.91 -24.14
CA GLU A 262 -3.77 15.93 -25.02
C GLU A 262 -2.23 15.87 -25.02
N ARG A 263 -1.61 14.98 -24.26
CA ARG A 263 -0.15 14.91 -24.08
C ARG A 263 0.42 13.73 -24.87
N SER A 264 1.63 13.93 -25.36
CA SER A 264 2.36 12.89 -26.07
C SER A 264 2.71 11.69 -25.18
N ILE A 265 2.98 10.56 -25.80
CA ILE A 265 3.41 9.35 -25.07
C ILE A 265 4.69 9.65 -24.27
N ASN A 266 4.76 9.21 -23.01
CA ASN A 266 5.89 9.36 -22.10
C ASN A 266 6.37 10.83 -21.93
N SER A 267 5.45 11.81 -21.96
CA SER A 267 5.81 13.22 -21.85
C SER A 267 5.42 13.89 -20.54
N VAL A 268 4.81 13.16 -19.62
CA VAL A 268 4.28 13.71 -18.36
C VAL A 268 4.99 13.05 -17.17
N VAL A 269 5.46 13.89 -16.26
CA VAL A 269 5.92 13.51 -14.92
C VAL A 269 4.70 13.54 -13.98
N TYR A 270 4.32 12.37 -13.45
CA TYR A 270 3.32 12.30 -12.40
C TYR A 270 3.96 12.51 -11.04
N VAL A 271 3.32 13.25 -10.13
CA VAL A 271 3.84 13.55 -8.79
C VAL A 271 2.76 13.32 -7.75
N SER A 272 3.00 12.42 -6.80
CA SER A 272 2.09 12.19 -5.68
C SER A 272 2.84 11.62 -4.46
N PHE A 273 2.56 12.19 -3.29
CA PHE A 273 3.12 11.77 -1.99
C PHE A 273 2.09 11.06 -1.12
N GLY A 274 1.01 10.52 -1.73
CA GLY A 274 -0.03 9.75 -1.05
C GLY A 274 -0.92 10.58 -0.13
N SER A 275 -1.65 9.88 0.76
CA SER A 275 -2.68 10.50 1.60
C SER A 275 -2.13 11.08 2.92
N LEU A 276 -1.00 10.61 3.42
CA LEU A 276 -0.49 10.93 4.76
C LEU A 276 0.76 11.81 4.77
N ALA A 277 1.70 11.63 3.83
CA ALA A 277 2.96 12.38 3.82
C ALA A 277 2.73 13.88 3.68
N LYS A 278 3.47 14.66 4.45
CA LYS A 278 3.43 16.14 4.44
C LYS A 278 4.83 16.64 4.08
N LEU A 279 4.94 17.34 2.96
CA LEU A 279 6.21 17.98 2.61
C LEU A 279 6.39 19.28 3.41
N GLU A 280 7.61 19.54 3.84
CA GLU A 280 7.99 20.84 4.37
C GLU A 280 7.86 21.94 3.29
N VAL A 281 7.62 23.18 3.70
CA VAL A 281 7.44 24.31 2.79
C VAL A 281 8.63 24.44 1.82
N LYS A 282 9.85 24.31 2.33
CA LYS A 282 11.07 24.39 1.54
C LYS A 282 11.20 23.26 0.52
N GLN A 283 10.82 22.04 0.90
CA GLN A 283 10.81 20.90 -0.04
C GLN A 283 9.73 21.08 -1.12
N MET A 284 8.56 21.59 -0.74
CA MET A 284 7.49 21.91 -1.68
C MET A 284 7.95 22.95 -2.72
N GLU A 285 8.69 23.96 -2.26
CA GLU A 285 9.25 25.01 -3.12
C GLU A 285 10.29 24.46 -4.10
N GLU A 286 11.25 23.64 -3.61
CA GLU A 286 12.28 23.03 -4.46
C GLU A 286 11.67 22.09 -5.51
N LEU A 287 10.64 21.31 -5.12
CA LEU A 287 9.92 20.45 -6.05
C LEU A 287 9.19 21.25 -7.12
N ALA A 288 8.49 22.31 -6.73
CA ALA A 288 7.78 23.19 -7.66
C ALA A 288 8.73 23.77 -8.73
N TRP A 289 9.82 24.35 -8.30
CA TRP A 289 10.78 24.96 -9.22
C TRP A 289 11.55 23.94 -10.06
N GLY A 290 11.82 22.74 -9.53
CA GLY A 290 12.41 21.65 -10.29
C GLY A 290 11.49 21.16 -11.41
N LEU A 291 10.18 21.01 -11.13
CA LEU A 291 9.17 20.66 -12.14
C LEU A 291 9.02 21.77 -13.21
N ARG A 292 8.98 23.04 -12.77
CA ARG A 292 8.92 24.17 -13.70
C ARG A 292 10.14 24.24 -14.63
N ALA A 293 11.32 23.98 -14.10
CA ALA A 293 12.55 24.02 -14.87
C ALA A 293 12.75 22.84 -15.83
N SER A 294 12.13 21.68 -15.55
CA SER A 294 12.21 20.50 -16.43
C SER A 294 11.61 20.79 -17.80
N SER A 295 11.98 20.02 -18.83
CA SER A 295 11.41 20.13 -20.19
C SER A 295 10.05 19.45 -20.33
N TYR A 296 9.58 18.74 -19.30
CA TYR A 296 8.41 17.86 -19.34
C TYR A 296 7.16 18.52 -18.78
N HIS A 297 6.01 18.08 -19.24
CA HIS A 297 4.74 18.36 -18.59
C HIS A 297 4.68 17.64 -17.24
N PHE A 298 3.87 18.13 -16.30
CA PHE A 298 3.68 17.45 -15.01
C PHE A 298 2.21 17.47 -14.58
N LEU A 299 1.82 16.38 -13.90
CA LEU A 299 0.56 16.28 -13.17
C LEU A 299 0.91 16.07 -11.69
N TRP A 300 0.55 17.03 -10.86
CA TRP A 300 0.91 17.01 -9.45
C TRP A 300 -0.32 17.00 -8.55
N VAL A 301 -0.41 15.95 -7.70
CA VAL A 301 -1.43 15.85 -6.64
C VAL A 301 -0.95 16.61 -5.42
N VAL A 302 -1.63 17.70 -5.09
CA VAL A 302 -1.38 18.54 -3.91
C VAL A 302 -2.67 18.63 -3.12
N ARG A 303 -2.71 17.94 -1.95
CA ARG A 303 -3.92 17.96 -1.10
C ARG A 303 -4.30 19.39 -0.72
N GLU A 304 -5.58 19.66 -0.50
CA GLU A 304 -6.07 20.99 -0.12
C GLU A 304 -5.37 21.56 1.11
N SER A 305 -5.10 20.68 2.12
CA SER A 305 -4.36 21.06 3.32
C SER A 305 -2.91 21.51 3.06
N GLU A 306 -2.30 21.07 1.96
CA GLU A 306 -0.92 21.37 1.57
C GLU A 306 -0.82 22.51 0.52
N SER A 307 -1.93 22.89 -0.09
CA SER A 307 -1.96 23.85 -1.21
C SER A 307 -1.34 25.22 -0.89
N LYS A 308 -1.46 25.65 0.37
CA LYS A 308 -0.87 26.91 0.85
C LYS A 308 0.66 26.93 0.89
N LYS A 309 1.31 25.74 0.77
CA LYS A 309 2.77 25.60 0.75
C LYS A 309 3.36 25.78 -0.66
N LEU A 310 2.52 25.80 -1.70
CA LEU A 310 2.97 26.09 -3.07
C LEU A 310 3.53 27.52 -3.17
N PRO A 311 4.58 27.70 -3.98
CA PRO A 311 5.10 29.05 -4.24
C PRO A 311 4.01 29.96 -4.81
N LYS A 312 4.05 31.25 -4.43
CA LYS A 312 3.16 32.26 -4.97
C LYS A 312 3.24 32.27 -6.49
N ASP A 313 2.08 32.41 -7.13
CA ASP A 313 1.93 32.46 -8.59
C ASP A 313 2.37 31.20 -9.37
N PHE A 314 2.84 30.13 -8.71
CA PHE A 314 3.33 28.90 -9.35
C PHE A 314 2.32 28.30 -10.34
N VAL A 315 1.06 28.19 -9.95
CA VAL A 315 -0.02 27.64 -10.80
C VAL A 315 -0.19 28.50 -12.08
N LYS A 316 -0.11 29.82 -11.93
CA LYS A 316 -0.21 30.77 -13.07
C LYS A 316 1.02 30.66 -13.98
N GLU A 317 2.20 30.60 -13.42
CA GLU A 317 3.45 30.53 -14.16
C GLU A 317 3.67 29.19 -14.89
N THR A 318 3.01 28.12 -14.44
CA THR A 318 3.07 26.79 -15.06
C THR A 318 1.81 26.46 -15.88
N PHE A 319 0.96 27.44 -16.13
CA PHE A 319 -0.23 27.25 -16.97
C PHE A 319 0.14 26.67 -18.34
N GLY A 320 -0.58 25.64 -18.78
CA GLY A 320 -0.31 24.91 -20.03
C GLY A 320 0.79 23.85 -19.93
N LYS A 321 1.71 23.94 -18.97
CA LYS A 321 2.79 22.97 -18.73
C LYS A 321 2.41 21.95 -17.64
N GLY A 322 1.80 22.42 -16.56
CA GLY A 322 1.45 21.61 -15.39
C GLY A 322 -0.04 21.61 -15.11
N LEU A 323 -0.52 20.50 -14.56
CA LEU A 323 -1.84 20.39 -13.95
C LEU A 323 -1.66 20.04 -12.47
N ILE A 324 -2.25 20.86 -11.59
CA ILE A 324 -2.29 20.61 -10.15
C ILE A 324 -3.72 20.25 -9.75
N ILE A 325 -3.87 19.13 -9.06
CA ILE A 325 -5.16 18.64 -8.57
C ILE A 325 -5.07 18.29 -7.09
N SER A 326 -6.19 18.39 -6.37
CA SER A 326 -6.23 18.02 -4.94
C SER A 326 -6.21 16.54 -4.71
N TRP A 327 -6.85 15.76 -5.60
CA TRP A 327 -6.91 14.30 -5.58
C TRP A 327 -7.20 13.77 -6.98
N GLY A 328 -6.57 12.64 -7.36
CA GLY A 328 -6.70 12.04 -8.68
C GLY A 328 -6.89 10.52 -8.65
N PRO A 329 -7.39 9.94 -9.76
CA PRO A 329 -7.51 8.49 -9.91
C PRO A 329 -6.12 7.89 -10.23
N GLN A 330 -5.30 7.60 -9.22
CA GLN A 330 -3.89 7.28 -9.36
C GLN A 330 -3.62 6.11 -10.33
N LEU A 331 -4.43 5.04 -10.28
CA LEU A 331 -4.27 3.91 -11.21
C LEU A 331 -4.56 4.29 -12.67
N ASP A 332 -5.64 5.05 -12.93
CA ASP A 332 -5.92 5.53 -14.29
C ASP A 332 -4.80 6.43 -14.81
N VAL A 333 -4.27 7.30 -13.93
CA VAL A 333 -3.13 8.17 -14.27
C VAL A 333 -1.90 7.34 -14.59
N LEU A 334 -1.49 6.42 -13.72
CA LEU A 334 -0.31 5.58 -13.92
C LEU A 334 -0.46 4.66 -15.13
N ALA A 335 -1.68 4.20 -15.45
CA ALA A 335 -1.96 3.40 -16.64
C ALA A 335 -1.97 4.23 -17.93
N HIS A 336 -1.98 5.56 -17.86
CA HIS A 336 -2.10 6.40 -19.04
C HIS A 336 -0.79 6.49 -19.82
N LYS A 337 -0.88 6.33 -21.15
CA LYS A 337 0.28 6.31 -22.06
C LYS A 337 1.18 7.54 -22.03
N SER A 338 0.66 8.68 -21.61
CA SER A 338 1.45 9.92 -21.52
C SER A 338 2.37 9.97 -20.30
N ILE A 339 2.16 9.12 -19.28
CA ILE A 339 3.02 9.11 -18.10
C ILE A 339 4.36 8.46 -18.43
N GLY A 340 5.43 9.20 -18.24
CA GLY A 340 6.81 8.76 -18.46
C GLY A 340 7.54 8.34 -17.19
N CYS A 341 7.24 9.01 -16.05
CA CYS A 341 7.76 8.63 -14.75
C CYS A 341 6.86 9.12 -13.61
N PHE A 342 7.09 8.58 -12.41
CA PHE A 342 6.36 8.89 -11.19
C PHE A 342 7.31 9.36 -10.09
N ILE A 343 7.23 10.62 -9.66
CA ILE A 343 7.88 11.11 -8.45
C ILE A 343 7.00 10.73 -7.27
N THR A 344 7.51 9.84 -6.42
CA THR A 344 6.72 9.24 -5.35
C THR A 344 7.48 9.17 -4.03
N HIS A 345 6.73 9.17 -2.92
CA HIS A 345 7.27 8.88 -1.59
C HIS A 345 7.65 7.40 -1.39
N CYS A 346 7.32 6.52 -2.33
CA CYS A 346 7.53 5.07 -2.24
C CYS A 346 6.76 4.36 -1.11
N GLY A 347 5.58 4.85 -0.70
CA GLY A 347 4.66 4.04 0.10
C GLY A 347 4.27 2.77 -0.66
N TRP A 348 4.07 1.65 0.06
CA TRP A 348 3.98 0.32 -0.55
C TRP A 348 2.92 0.21 -1.66
N ASN A 349 1.70 0.70 -1.44
CA ASN A 349 0.66 0.65 -2.48
C ASN A 349 1.07 1.41 -3.74
N SER A 350 1.55 2.65 -3.61
CA SER A 350 2.00 3.44 -4.76
C SER A 350 3.18 2.80 -5.49
N THR A 351 4.05 2.11 -4.76
CA THR A 351 5.17 1.34 -5.33
C THR A 351 4.67 0.14 -6.13
N LEU A 352 3.75 -0.65 -5.56
CA LEU A 352 3.12 -1.78 -6.27
C LEU A 352 2.32 -1.33 -7.49
N GLU A 353 1.57 -0.24 -7.38
CA GLU A 353 0.80 0.34 -8.50
C GLU A 353 1.72 0.74 -9.66
N ALA A 354 2.77 1.52 -9.37
CA ALA A 354 3.73 1.95 -10.40
C ALA A 354 4.47 0.77 -11.03
N LEU A 355 4.90 -0.18 -10.21
CA LEU A 355 5.57 -1.40 -10.64
C LEU A 355 4.67 -2.25 -11.55
N SER A 356 3.43 -2.50 -11.10
CA SER A 356 2.45 -3.32 -11.83
C SER A 356 2.01 -2.69 -13.14
N LEU A 357 2.06 -1.36 -13.24
CA LEU A 357 1.74 -0.62 -14.46
C LEU A 357 2.96 -0.31 -15.33
N GLY A 358 4.17 -0.66 -14.86
CA GLY A 358 5.41 -0.50 -15.60
C GLY A 358 5.87 0.96 -15.71
N VAL A 359 5.59 1.77 -14.68
CA VAL A 359 5.96 3.19 -14.64
C VAL A 359 7.27 3.39 -13.88
N PRO A 360 8.33 3.93 -14.50
CA PRO A 360 9.56 4.30 -13.83
C PRO A 360 9.36 5.24 -12.65
N MET A 361 10.13 5.04 -11.57
CA MET A 361 9.97 5.84 -10.35
C MET A 361 11.17 6.75 -10.06
N ILE A 362 10.89 7.94 -9.54
CA ILE A 362 11.86 8.81 -8.87
C ILE A 362 11.47 8.81 -7.38
N ALA A 363 12.26 8.11 -6.59
CA ALA A 363 11.98 7.88 -5.18
C ALA A 363 12.39 9.09 -4.33
N MET A 364 11.45 9.62 -3.57
CA MET A 364 11.62 10.69 -2.58
C MET A 364 10.98 10.26 -1.25
N PRO A 365 11.55 9.25 -0.54
CA PRO A 365 10.97 8.74 0.70
C PRO A 365 10.88 9.82 1.77
N GLN A 366 9.82 9.78 2.58
CA GLN A 366 9.56 10.76 3.64
C GLN A 366 9.65 10.12 5.02
N TRP A 367 9.03 8.94 5.24
CA TRP A 367 8.96 8.25 6.52
C TRP A 367 8.51 6.79 6.37
N THR A 368 8.32 6.05 7.44
CA THR A 368 7.87 4.64 7.52
C THR A 368 8.77 3.67 6.75
N ASP A 369 8.18 2.78 5.98
CA ASP A 369 8.78 1.77 5.11
C ASP A 369 9.42 2.33 3.83
N GLN A 370 9.20 3.61 3.55
CA GLN A 370 9.47 4.22 2.25
C GLN A 370 10.96 4.21 1.89
N SER A 371 11.86 4.31 2.86
CA SER A 371 13.32 4.25 2.63
C SER A 371 13.75 2.89 2.11
N THR A 372 13.20 1.81 2.67
CA THR A 372 13.46 0.44 2.24
C THR A 372 12.86 0.19 0.85
N ASN A 373 11.62 0.60 0.62
CA ASN A 373 10.99 0.50 -0.70
C ASN A 373 11.79 1.26 -1.76
N ALA A 374 12.28 2.47 -1.44
CA ALA A 374 13.13 3.26 -2.34
C ALA A 374 14.48 2.58 -2.67
N LYS A 375 15.09 1.86 -1.69
CA LYS A 375 16.27 1.02 -1.90
C LYS A 375 15.96 -0.09 -2.90
N PHE A 376 14.85 -0.78 -2.76
CA PHE A 376 14.44 -1.84 -3.67
C PHE A 376 14.15 -1.32 -5.08
N VAL A 377 13.43 -0.19 -5.21
CA VAL A 377 13.18 0.48 -6.50
C VAL A 377 14.46 0.77 -7.25
N LYS A 378 15.49 1.29 -6.55
CA LYS A 378 16.74 1.71 -7.15
C LYS A 378 17.69 0.53 -7.43
N ASP A 379 17.97 -0.29 -6.42
CA ASP A 379 19.11 -1.20 -6.46
C ASP A 379 18.72 -2.65 -6.79
N ILE A 380 17.51 -3.09 -6.42
CA ILE A 380 17.05 -4.46 -6.63
C ILE A 380 16.22 -4.56 -7.89
N TRP A 381 15.14 -3.80 -7.95
CA TRP A 381 14.25 -3.81 -9.12
C TRP A 381 14.78 -2.99 -10.28
N LYS A 382 15.67 -2.03 -10.00
CA LYS A 382 16.33 -1.15 -10.99
C LYS A 382 15.35 -0.48 -11.96
N MET A 383 14.16 -0.14 -11.44
CA MET A 383 13.11 0.51 -12.21
C MET A 383 12.92 1.98 -11.84
N GLY A 384 13.91 2.56 -11.18
CA GLY A 384 13.88 3.95 -10.77
C GLY A 384 15.21 4.40 -10.17
N ILE A 385 15.20 5.64 -9.69
CA ILE A 385 16.33 6.25 -8.99
C ILE A 385 15.85 6.89 -7.69
N LYS A 386 16.75 7.07 -6.73
CA LYS A 386 16.46 7.78 -5.47
C LYS A 386 17.06 9.19 -5.57
N ALA A 387 16.21 10.20 -5.48
CA ALA A 387 16.65 11.59 -5.42
C ALA A 387 17.36 11.83 -4.08
N GLN A 388 18.61 12.30 -4.16
CA GLN A 388 19.47 12.48 -2.98
C GLN A 388 19.17 13.82 -2.30
N PRO A 389 18.81 13.82 -1.00
CA PRO A 389 18.69 15.06 -0.25
C PRO A 389 20.08 15.65 0.06
N ASP A 390 20.12 16.95 0.32
CA ASP A 390 21.28 17.63 0.86
C ASP A 390 21.46 17.34 2.38
N GLU A 391 22.42 17.97 3.00
CA GLU A 391 22.74 17.89 4.43
C GLU A 391 21.57 18.29 5.37
N ASN A 392 20.61 19.07 4.85
CA ASN A 392 19.41 19.47 5.58
C ASN A 392 18.20 18.56 5.28
N GLY A 393 18.40 17.45 4.58
CA GLY A 393 17.33 16.54 4.21
C GLY A 393 16.45 17.03 3.04
N ILE A 394 16.84 18.08 2.33
CA ILE A 394 16.07 18.70 1.23
C ILE A 394 16.60 18.23 -0.13
N VAL A 395 15.73 17.67 -0.94
CA VAL A 395 16.03 17.39 -2.36
C VAL A 395 15.90 18.68 -3.16
N ARG A 396 17.00 19.17 -3.67
CA ARG A 396 17.10 20.46 -4.37
C ARG A 396 16.50 20.39 -5.79
N ARG A 397 16.06 21.54 -6.29
CA ARG A 397 15.41 21.68 -7.62
C ARG A 397 16.25 21.21 -8.78
N ASP A 398 17.56 21.42 -8.73
CA ASP A 398 18.52 20.92 -9.72
C ASP A 398 18.66 19.40 -9.68
N VAL A 399 18.68 18.80 -8.49
CA VAL A 399 18.68 17.33 -8.33
C VAL A 399 17.36 16.74 -8.87
N ILE A 400 16.22 17.38 -8.60
CA ILE A 400 14.92 16.95 -9.13
C ILE A 400 14.92 16.99 -10.66
N GLY A 401 15.39 18.10 -11.25
CA GLY A 401 15.53 18.25 -12.70
C GLY A 401 16.44 17.19 -13.31
N GLN A 402 17.61 16.93 -12.71
CA GLN A 402 18.54 15.88 -13.13
C GLN A 402 17.90 14.48 -13.05
N CYS A 403 17.19 14.17 -11.95
CA CYS A 403 16.48 12.90 -11.81
C CYS A 403 15.45 12.70 -12.91
N ILE A 404 14.67 13.74 -13.24
CA ILE A 404 13.68 13.69 -14.32
C ILE A 404 14.40 13.40 -15.65
N SER A 405 15.46 14.14 -16.00
CA SER A 405 16.22 13.89 -17.24
C SER A 405 16.81 12.48 -17.29
N ILE A 406 17.41 11.97 -16.22
CA ILE A 406 17.99 10.62 -16.18
C ILE A 406 16.93 9.55 -16.46
N VAL A 407 15.74 9.67 -15.86
CA VAL A 407 14.67 8.67 -16.03
C VAL A 407 13.97 8.81 -17.39
N MET A 408 13.81 10.04 -17.87
CA MET A 408 13.05 10.31 -19.10
C MET A 408 13.90 10.16 -20.37
N GLU A 409 15.21 10.29 -20.29
CA GLU A 409 16.11 10.40 -21.42
C GLU A 409 17.28 9.37 -21.35
N GLY A 410 18.03 9.26 -22.44
CA GLY A 410 19.30 8.53 -22.50
C GLY A 410 19.21 7.01 -22.27
N GLU A 411 20.38 6.39 -22.18
CA GLU A 411 20.52 4.93 -22.03
C GLU A 411 20.03 4.42 -20.68
N ILE A 412 20.34 5.15 -19.59
CA ILE A 412 19.88 4.80 -18.23
C ILE A 412 18.36 4.79 -18.17
N GLY A 413 17.69 5.81 -18.73
CA GLY A 413 16.25 5.87 -18.80
C GLY A 413 15.63 4.72 -19.63
N GLN A 414 16.30 4.28 -20.69
CA GLN A 414 15.87 3.12 -21.49
C GLN A 414 15.96 1.82 -20.67
N GLU A 415 17.05 1.61 -19.92
CA GLU A 415 17.22 0.42 -19.08
C GLU A 415 16.19 0.41 -17.93
N ILE A 416 15.93 1.56 -17.28
CA ILE A 416 14.89 1.70 -16.25
C ILE A 416 13.52 1.32 -16.83
N ARG A 417 13.15 1.81 -18.01
CA ARG A 417 11.87 1.47 -18.67
C ARG A 417 11.78 -0.01 -19.03
N LYS A 418 12.88 -0.63 -19.48
CA LYS A 418 12.95 -2.06 -19.75
C LYS A 418 12.69 -2.88 -18.50
N ASN A 419 13.31 -2.50 -17.38
CA ASN A 419 13.09 -3.15 -16.09
C ASN A 419 11.65 -2.92 -15.58
N ALA A 420 11.11 -1.71 -15.69
CA ALA A 420 9.73 -1.42 -15.33
C ALA A 420 8.74 -2.29 -16.11
N LYS A 421 8.97 -2.48 -17.42
CA LYS A 421 8.17 -3.39 -18.26
C LYS A 421 8.30 -4.84 -17.78
N LYS A 422 9.51 -5.32 -17.46
CA LYS A 422 9.72 -6.66 -16.91
C LYS A 422 8.89 -6.89 -15.66
N TRP A 423 8.90 -5.94 -14.72
CA TRP A 423 8.16 -6.06 -13.48
C TRP A 423 6.66 -6.02 -13.67
N LYS A 424 6.16 -5.19 -14.59
CA LYS A 424 4.75 -5.22 -15.02
C LYS A 424 4.33 -6.61 -15.51
N ASP A 425 5.15 -7.21 -16.39
CA ASP A 425 4.83 -8.53 -16.96
C ASP A 425 4.84 -9.61 -15.85
N LEU A 426 5.80 -9.57 -14.92
CA LEU A 426 5.86 -10.51 -13.79
C LEU A 426 4.69 -10.32 -12.80
N ALA A 427 4.30 -9.08 -12.51
CA ALA A 427 3.15 -8.78 -11.66
C ALA A 427 1.85 -9.34 -12.25
N ARG A 428 1.67 -9.22 -13.57
CA ARG A 428 0.53 -9.80 -14.29
C ARG A 428 0.56 -11.32 -14.24
N GLN A 429 1.71 -11.95 -14.55
CA GLN A 429 1.89 -13.40 -14.51
C GLN A 429 1.60 -14.00 -13.13
N ALA A 430 1.94 -13.30 -12.05
CA ALA A 430 1.65 -13.77 -10.70
C ALA A 430 0.15 -13.96 -10.42
N LEU A 431 -0.70 -13.21 -11.13
CA LEU A 431 -2.16 -13.22 -10.94
C LEU A 431 -2.91 -13.95 -12.06
N GLU A 432 -2.27 -14.26 -13.18
CA GLU A 432 -2.83 -15.12 -14.21
C GLU A 432 -3.05 -16.54 -13.67
N GLU A 433 -3.88 -17.33 -14.33
CA GLU A 433 -4.17 -18.71 -13.93
C GLU A 433 -2.87 -19.54 -13.81
N GLY A 434 -2.67 -20.16 -12.65
CA GLY A 434 -1.44 -20.89 -12.32
C GLY A 434 -0.25 -20.01 -11.89
N GLY A 435 -0.44 -18.70 -11.79
CA GLY A 435 0.56 -17.79 -11.24
C GLY A 435 0.67 -17.91 -9.71
N SER A 436 1.79 -17.45 -9.15
CA SER A 436 2.11 -17.69 -7.73
C SER A 436 1.06 -17.14 -6.76
N SER A 437 0.48 -15.99 -7.05
CA SER A 437 -0.55 -15.37 -6.21
C SER A 437 -1.93 -15.99 -6.42
N ASP A 438 -2.24 -16.43 -7.65
CA ASP A 438 -3.43 -17.20 -7.98
C ASP A 438 -3.43 -18.55 -7.27
N GLU A 439 -2.32 -19.30 -7.36
CA GLU A 439 -2.17 -20.60 -6.68
C GLU A 439 -2.26 -20.46 -5.15
N ASN A 440 -1.63 -19.44 -4.56
CA ASN A 440 -1.73 -19.19 -3.12
C ASN A 440 -3.16 -18.87 -2.68
N THR A 441 -3.91 -18.13 -3.49
CA THR A 441 -5.33 -17.83 -3.22
C THR A 441 -6.19 -19.08 -3.31
N LYS A 442 -5.99 -19.90 -4.35
CA LYS A 442 -6.71 -21.18 -4.54
C LYS A 442 -6.37 -22.20 -3.46
N ASP A 443 -5.11 -22.29 -3.05
CA ASP A 443 -4.68 -23.16 -1.94
C ASP A 443 -5.37 -22.76 -0.63
N PHE A 444 -5.42 -21.46 -0.33
CA PHE A 444 -6.17 -20.94 0.81
C PHE A 444 -7.65 -21.35 0.75
N VAL A 445 -8.32 -21.08 -0.37
CA VAL A 445 -9.74 -21.40 -0.56
C VAL A 445 -10.00 -22.91 -0.43
N SER A 446 -9.15 -23.74 -1.05
CA SER A 446 -9.26 -25.20 -0.95
C SER A 446 -9.16 -25.69 0.50
N LYS A 447 -8.19 -25.21 1.28
CA LYS A 447 -8.02 -25.55 2.69
C LYS A 447 -9.15 -25.03 3.56
N LEU A 448 -9.72 -23.86 3.20
CA LEU A 448 -10.86 -23.29 3.91
C LEU A 448 -12.13 -24.13 3.75
N ILE A 449 -12.34 -24.75 2.60
CA ILE A 449 -13.54 -25.58 2.30
C ILE A 449 -13.41 -27.00 2.84
N GLN A 450 -12.20 -27.55 2.91
CA GLN A 450 -11.96 -28.95 3.33
C GLN A 450 -12.03 -29.17 4.85
N SER A 451 -11.98 -28.14 5.62
CA SER A 451 -11.98 -28.16 7.09
C SER A 451 -13.32 -27.76 7.66
#